data_afea04100085cd4edfdb9f05f71c6efd
#
_entry.id   afea04100085cd4edfdb9f05f71c6efd
#
_cell.length_a   1.000
_cell.length_b   1.000
_cell.length_c   1.000
_cell.angle_alpha   90.00
_cell.angle_beta   90.00
_cell.angle_gamma   90.00
#
_symmetry.space_group_name_H-M   'P 1'
#
loop_
_entity.id
_entity.type
_entity.pdbx_description
1 polymer ?
#
loop_
_entity_poly.entity_id
_entity_poly.type
_entity_poly.pdbx_seq_one_letter_code
_entity_poly.pdbx_strand_id
1 'polypeptide(L)'
;MEHVRDSSKNLTLLSGLLLSTPTTADPATRARATSIDSYPGGTGDLISGLSLKELEDLKALAMTNHVIMRAFAPLQDLLEAQGRSEGAQWTADAIRQESARIDHALGFLARIGSTLEERGCPVTVIKSLDHWPDLGSDLDLYTDADPARIVDIMRVHFKAELADRSWGDRLANKWNFVVPGLPELIEVHAGRLGQTGEQTEVTRSLSSRTRMAQIRTHLFRVPAPEDRIVISTLQRMYRHFYIRLCDIVDNARLLDLRFVDLDYLHSLGSAAGLWEGIATYLTIISEYVEAYRGTGVPLTSLVTGSAKFGTDQVRFRRNFLRVSILPHSLNLYVSELTTLLLKGELRNSLRLSLLPGLATAAALELKFTGSDKGIW
;
A
#
# COMPACT_ATOMS: atom_id res chain seq x y z
N MET A 1 -16.76 -7.44 -23.16
CA MET A 1 -15.59 -6.77 -23.77
C MET A 1 -15.57 -5.25 -23.50
N GLU A 2 -16.72 -4.59 -23.45
CA GLU A 2 -16.85 -3.17 -23.14
C GLU A 2 -16.27 -2.81 -21.73
N HIS A 3 -16.67 -3.53 -20.69
CA HIS A 3 -16.17 -3.34 -19.32
C HIS A 3 -14.63 -3.43 -19.17
N VAL A 4 -13.94 -4.19 -20.00
CA VAL A 4 -12.46 -4.30 -19.93
C VAL A 4 -11.78 -3.09 -20.59
N ARG A 5 -12.41 -2.50 -21.61
CA ARG A 5 -11.90 -1.27 -22.26
C ARG A 5 -12.09 -0.05 -21.35
N ASP A 6 -13.21 0.08 -20.68
CA ASP A 6 -13.50 1.19 -19.74
C ASP A 6 -12.60 1.15 -18.53
N SER A 7 -12.31 -0.03 -17.97
CA SER A 7 -11.38 -0.16 -16.85
C SER A 7 -9.95 0.25 -17.21
N SER A 8 -9.52 0.01 -18.45
CA SER A 8 -8.20 0.44 -18.93
C SER A 8 -8.14 1.97 -19.10
N LYS A 9 -9.22 2.59 -19.62
CA LYS A 9 -9.36 4.04 -19.78
C LYS A 9 -9.26 4.75 -18.41
N ASN A 10 -10.02 4.26 -17.42
CA ASN A 10 -10.03 4.82 -16.07
C ASN A 10 -8.68 4.67 -15.37
N LEU A 11 -7.97 3.53 -15.57
CA LEU A 11 -6.62 3.37 -15.06
C LEU A 11 -5.65 4.40 -15.66
N THR A 12 -5.70 4.58 -16.98
CA THR A 12 -4.85 5.57 -17.69
C THR A 12 -5.12 6.97 -17.17
N LEU A 13 -6.40 7.33 -16.99
CA LEU A 13 -6.78 8.62 -16.47
C LEU A 13 -6.27 8.84 -15.03
N LEU A 14 -6.51 7.89 -14.11
CA LEU A 14 -6.01 8.00 -12.74
C LEU A 14 -4.48 8.08 -12.69
N SER A 15 -3.79 7.25 -13.46
CA SER A 15 -2.33 7.27 -13.50
C SER A 15 -1.79 8.59 -14.07
N GLY A 16 -2.43 9.14 -15.10
CA GLY A 16 -2.12 10.48 -15.62
C GLY A 16 -2.28 11.57 -14.56
N LEU A 17 -3.43 11.61 -13.87
CA LEU A 17 -3.68 12.58 -12.79
C LEU A 17 -2.67 12.49 -11.64
N LEU A 18 -2.20 11.29 -11.32
CA LEU A 18 -1.32 11.04 -10.18
C LEU A 18 0.17 11.22 -10.50
N LEU A 19 0.60 10.93 -11.73
CA LEU A 19 2.01 10.74 -12.05
C LEU A 19 2.59 11.75 -13.06
N SER A 20 1.76 12.53 -13.76
CA SER A 20 2.23 13.46 -14.80
C SER A 20 3.16 14.56 -14.28
N THR A 21 3.07 14.89 -13.00
CA THR A 21 3.90 15.95 -12.39
C THR A 21 4.82 15.34 -11.32
N PRO A 22 6.14 15.60 -11.38
CA PRO A 22 7.05 15.17 -10.32
C PRO A 22 6.65 15.74 -8.96
N THR A 23 6.80 14.96 -7.90
CA THR A 23 6.52 15.39 -6.52
C THR A 23 7.38 16.58 -6.08
N THR A 24 8.56 16.74 -6.69
CA THR A 24 9.53 17.82 -6.45
C THR A 24 9.20 19.11 -7.21
N ALA A 25 8.17 19.11 -8.07
CA ALA A 25 7.82 20.28 -8.85
C ALA A 25 7.43 21.45 -7.94
N ASP A 26 7.92 22.64 -8.28
CA ASP A 26 7.56 23.88 -7.60
C ASP A 26 6.05 24.21 -7.78
N PRO A 27 5.48 25.12 -6.97
CA PRO A 27 4.09 25.49 -7.08
C PRO A 27 3.67 26.03 -8.46
N ALA A 28 4.58 26.71 -9.19
CA ALA A 28 4.29 27.22 -10.53
C ALA A 28 4.25 26.10 -11.58
N THR A 29 5.10 25.10 -11.45
CA THR A 29 5.08 23.90 -12.30
C THR A 29 3.82 23.07 -12.01
N ARG A 30 3.39 22.97 -10.75
CA ARG A 30 2.11 22.33 -10.37
C ARG A 30 0.91 23.11 -10.93
N ALA A 31 0.93 24.43 -10.85
CA ALA A 31 -0.12 25.28 -11.43
C ALA A 31 -0.19 25.17 -12.97
N ARG A 32 0.93 24.96 -13.65
CA ARG A 32 0.96 24.69 -15.10
C ARG A 32 0.43 23.30 -15.44
N ALA A 33 0.57 22.31 -14.54
CA ALA A 33 0.02 20.96 -14.71
C ALA A 33 -1.53 20.92 -14.62
N THR A 34 -2.18 22.03 -14.28
CA THR A 34 -3.66 22.15 -14.35
C THR A 34 -4.15 22.46 -15.78
N SER A 35 -3.26 22.69 -16.76
CA SER A 35 -3.66 22.78 -18.16
C SER A 35 -3.77 21.36 -18.75
N ILE A 36 -4.81 21.13 -19.54
CA ILE A 36 -5.08 19.85 -20.24
C ILE A 36 -3.88 19.37 -21.07
N ASP A 37 -3.15 20.32 -21.67
CA ASP A 37 -1.98 20.05 -22.51
C ASP A 37 -0.77 19.50 -21.73
N SER A 38 -0.80 19.57 -20.40
CA SER A 38 0.28 19.08 -19.53
C SER A 38 0.20 17.57 -19.26
N TYR A 39 -0.90 16.93 -19.64
CA TYR A 39 -1.11 15.50 -19.37
C TYR A 39 -0.77 14.65 -20.60
N PRO A 40 0.15 13.69 -20.51
CA PRO A 40 0.54 12.84 -21.62
C PRO A 40 -0.60 11.94 -22.10
N GLY A 41 -0.60 11.60 -23.39
CA GLY A 41 -1.39 10.50 -23.95
C GLY A 41 -2.90 10.71 -24.04
N GLY A 42 -3.40 11.95 -24.22
CA GLY A 42 -4.84 12.18 -24.40
C GLY A 42 -5.66 12.20 -23.11
N THR A 43 -5.01 12.30 -21.94
CA THR A 43 -5.71 12.41 -20.64
C THR A 43 -6.68 13.60 -20.62
N GLY A 44 -6.33 14.73 -21.27
CA GLY A 44 -7.19 15.89 -21.40
C GLY A 44 -8.47 15.60 -22.17
N ASP A 45 -8.39 14.89 -23.29
CA ASP A 45 -9.54 14.47 -24.09
C ASP A 45 -10.44 13.49 -23.31
N LEU A 46 -9.84 12.61 -22.51
CA LEU A 46 -10.58 11.69 -21.66
C LEU A 46 -11.40 12.42 -20.60
N ILE A 47 -10.88 13.51 -20.02
CA ILE A 47 -11.57 14.30 -18.99
C ILE A 47 -12.75 15.08 -19.61
N SER A 48 -12.57 15.66 -20.79
CA SER A 48 -13.59 16.49 -21.44
C SER A 48 -14.89 15.74 -21.75
N GLY A 49 -14.82 14.41 -21.92
CA GLY A 49 -15.94 13.54 -22.25
C GLY A 49 -16.58 12.80 -21.05
N LEU A 50 -16.10 12.98 -19.81
CA LEU A 50 -16.59 12.20 -18.66
C LEU A 50 -18.05 12.51 -18.32
N SER A 51 -18.93 11.52 -18.34
CA SER A 51 -20.25 11.56 -17.77
C SER A 51 -20.23 11.34 -16.25
N LEU A 52 -21.32 11.65 -15.54
CA LEU A 52 -21.44 11.36 -14.10
C LEU A 52 -21.26 9.87 -13.80
N LYS A 53 -21.74 8.98 -14.68
CA LYS A 53 -21.56 7.53 -14.55
C LYS A 53 -20.08 7.15 -14.64
N GLU A 54 -19.34 7.73 -15.59
CA GLU A 54 -17.89 7.47 -15.70
C GLU A 54 -17.11 8.04 -14.51
N LEU A 55 -17.57 9.15 -13.91
CA LEU A 55 -17.01 9.66 -12.65
C LEU A 55 -17.25 8.69 -11.47
N GLU A 56 -18.42 8.05 -11.39
CA GLU A 56 -18.69 6.99 -10.40
C GLU A 56 -17.77 5.77 -10.60
N ASP A 57 -17.61 5.29 -11.84
CA ASP A 57 -16.70 4.18 -12.16
C ASP A 57 -15.23 4.53 -11.82
N LEU A 58 -14.83 5.77 -12.10
CA LEU A 58 -13.51 6.31 -11.75
C LEU A 58 -13.31 6.36 -10.22
N LYS A 59 -14.35 6.81 -9.48
CA LYS A 59 -14.35 6.83 -8.02
C LYS A 59 -14.18 5.42 -7.46
N ALA A 60 -14.93 4.44 -7.97
CA ALA A 60 -14.81 3.05 -7.54
C ALA A 60 -13.38 2.50 -7.74
N LEU A 61 -12.74 2.82 -8.87
CA LEU A 61 -11.36 2.44 -9.13
C LEU A 61 -10.38 3.18 -8.20
N ALA A 62 -10.58 4.49 -7.98
CA ALA A 62 -9.76 5.30 -7.07
C ALA A 62 -9.86 4.83 -5.62
N MET A 63 -11.06 4.46 -5.15
CA MET A 63 -11.29 3.84 -3.83
C MET A 63 -10.52 2.53 -3.70
N THR A 64 -10.62 1.64 -4.68
CA THR A 64 -9.92 0.35 -4.70
C THR A 64 -8.40 0.52 -4.63
N ASN A 65 -7.88 1.59 -5.22
CA ASN A 65 -6.45 1.92 -5.27
C ASN A 65 -5.99 2.91 -4.21
N HIS A 66 -6.86 3.35 -3.29
CA HIS A 66 -6.58 4.32 -2.20
C HIS A 66 -5.93 5.62 -2.69
N VAL A 67 -6.57 6.26 -3.69
CA VAL A 67 -6.03 7.48 -4.33
C VAL A 67 -7.09 8.56 -4.57
N ILE A 68 -8.24 8.51 -3.90
CA ILE A 68 -9.32 9.49 -4.11
C ILE A 68 -8.84 10.91 -3.89
N MET A 69 -8.24 11.19 -2.73
CA MET A 69 -7.83 12.54 -2.37
C MET A 69 -6.81 13.10 -3.37
N ARG A 70 -5.83 12.29 -3.74
CA ARG A 70 -4.73 12.68 -4.64
C ARG A 70 -5.14 12.79 -6.09
N ALA A 71 -6.07 11.96 -6.55
CA ALA A 71 -6.54 11.96 -7.93
C ALA A 71 -7.66 12.96 -8.17
N PHE A 72 -8.58 13.11 -7.21
CA PHE A 72 -9.77 13.93 -7.41
C PHE A 72 -9.55 15.42 -7.20
N ALA A 73 -8.53 15.83 -6.41
CA ALA A 73 -8.19 17.23 -6.31
C ALA A 73 -7.79 17.84 -7.67
N PRO A 74 -6.80 17.30 -8.41
CA PRO A 74 -6.47 17.81 -9.75
C PRO A 74 -7.60 17.58 -10.77
N LEU A 75 -8.41 16.53 -10.63
CA LEU A 75 -9.58 16.33 -11.49
C LEU A 75 -10.63 17.43 -11.32
N GLN A 76 -10.89 17.83 -10.08
CA GLN A 76 -11.80 18.95 -9.79
C GLN A 76 -11.33 20.24 -10.46
N ASP A 77 -10.04 20.60 -10.28
CA ASP A 77 -9.45 21.80 -10.88
C ASP A 77 -9.60 21.79 -12.41
N LEU A 78 -9.36 20.63 -13.05
CA LEU A 78 -9.50 20.48 -14.50
C LEU A 78 -10.95 20.59 -14.99
N LEU A 79 -11.91 20.02 -14.26
CA LEU A 79 -13.33 20.14 -14.60
C LEU A 79 -13.84 21.57 -14.42
N GLU A 80 -13.38 22.30 -13.40
CA GLU A 80 -13.68 23.73 -13.19
C GLU A 80 -13.10 24.58 -14.32
N ALA A 81 -11.85 24.34 -14.71
CA ALA A 81 -11.21 25.05 -15.83
C ALA A 81 -11.93 24.85 -17.18
N GLN A 82 -12.60 23.70 -17.35
CA GLN A 82 -13.43 23.39 -18.52
C GLN A 82 -14.87 23.91 -18.42
N GLY A 83 -15.25 24.59 -17.35
CA GLY A 83 -16.61 25.05 -17.11
C GLY A 83 -17.63 23.92 -16.82
N ARG A 84 -17.16 22.75 -16.46
CA ARG A 84 -17.99 21.56 -16.18
C ARG A 84 -18.43 21.53 -14.71
N SER A 85 -19.26 22.50 -14.34
CA SER A 85 -19.65 22.78 -12.95
C SER A 85 -20.30 21.59 -12.23
N GLU A 86 -21.14 20.80 -12.91
CA GLU A 86 -21.79 19.63 -12.33
C GLU A 86 -20.76 18.54 -11.96
N GLY A 87 -19.85 18.23 -12.86
CA GLY A 87 -18.77 17.26 -12.60
C GLY A 87 -17.81 17.72 -11.51
N ALA A 88 -17.45 19.02 -11.52
CA ALA A 88 -16.60 19.60 -10.49
C ALA A 88 -17.25 19.57 -9.11
N GLN A 89 -18.55 19.90 -9.02
CA GLN A 89 -19.30 19.82 -7.78
C GLN A 89 -19.39 18.38 -7.27
N TRP A 90 -19.68 17.42 -8.15
CA TRP A 90 -19.71 16.00 -7.80
C TRP A 90 -18.35 15.51 -7.24
N THR A 91 -17.26 15.93 -7.89
CA THR A 91 -15.89 15.60 -7.46
C THR A 91 -15.57 16.22 -6.09
N ALA A 92 -15.96 17.48 -5.87
CA ALA A 92 -15.81 18.15 -4.58
C ALA A 92 -16.59 17.43 -3.46
N ASP A 93 -17.79 16.93 -3.77
CA ASP A 93 -18.58 16.14 -2.81
C ASP A 93 -17.89 14.82 -2.45
N ALA A 94 -17.32 14.13 -3.43
CA ALA A 94 -16.56 12.90 -3.20
C ALA A 94 -15.32 13.15 -2.32
N ILE A 95 -14.58 14.22 -2.56
CA ILE A 95 -13.43 14.64 -1.73
C ILE A 95 -13.88 14.94 -0.30
N ARG A 96 -14.98 15.67 -0.10
CA ARG A 96 -15.49 15.99 1.24
C ARG A 96 -15.89 14.74 2.02
N GLN A 97 -16.58 13.80 1.36
CA GLN A 97 -16.97 12.52 1.98
C GLN A 97 -15.75 11.73 2.41
N GLU A 98 -14.76 11.60 1.54
CA GLU A 98 -13.54 10.85 1.83
C GLU A 98 -12.70 11.54 2.93
N SER A 99 -12.56 12.87 2.88
CA SER A 99 -11.89 13.63 3.95
C SER A 99 -12.55 13.42 5.32
N ALA A 100 -13.89 13.44 5.39
CA ALA A 100 -14.62 13.20 6.63
C ALA A 100 -14.38 11.76 7.15
N ARG A 101 -14.37 10.74 6.27
CA ARG A 101 -14.03 9.36 6.63
C ARG A 101 -12.62 9.27 7.20
N ILE A 102 -11.66 9.88 6.52
CA ILE A 102 -10.25 9.89 6.93
C ILE A 102 -10.07 10.58 8.28
N ASP A 103 -10.67 11.76 8.48
CA ASP A 103 -10.56 12.51 9.73
C ASP A 103 -11.19 11.73 10.90
N HIS A 104 -12.29 11.02 10.66
CA HIS A 104 -12.89 10.13 11.63
C HIS A 104 -11.97 8.97 12.02
N ALA A 105 -11.40 8.26 11.03
CA ALA A 105 -10.47 7.15 11.24
C ALA A 105 -9.19 7.59 11.97
N LEU A 106 -8.62 8.75 11.60
CA LEU A 106 -7.44 9.33 12.27
C LEU A 106 -7.71 9.64 13.75
N GLY A 107 -8.92 10.14 14.07
CA GLY A 107 -9.32 10.38 15.46
C GLY A 107 -9.35 9.10 16.29
N PHE A 108 -9.84 8.00 15.74
CA PHE A 108 -9.79 6.68 16.39
C PHE A 108 -8.37 6.16 16.51
N LEU A 109 -7.59 6.23 15.43
CA LEU A 109 -6.21 5.77 15.40
C LEU A 109 -5.35 6.49 16.46
N ALA A 110 -5.52 7.81 16.59
CA ALA A 110 -4.81 8.61 17.58
C ALA A 110 -5.19 8.22 19.02
N ARG A 111 -6.48 8.04 19.32
CA ARG A 111 -6.94 7.60 20.64
C ARG A 111 -6.47 6.20 20.98
N ILE A 112 -6.52 5.27 20.02
CA ILE A 112 -6.05 3.90 20.22
C ILE A 112 -4.53 3.91 20.48
N GLY A 113 -3.76 4.61 19.63
CA GLY A 113 -2.32 4.72 19.77
C GLY A 113 -1.89 5.31 21.12
N SER A 114 -2.48 6.43 21.54
CA SER A 114 -2.16 7.05 22.83
C SER A 114 -2.55 6.15 24.02
N THR A 115 -3.73 5.52 23.99
CA THR A 115 -4.17 4.60 25.07
C THR A 115 -3.24 3.39 25.18
N LEU A 116 -2.80 2.81 24.08
CA LEU A 116 -1.86 1.70 24.08
C LEU A 116 -0.48 2.16 24.63
N GLU A 117 0.02 3.30 24.19
CA GLU A 117 1.32 3.85 24.64
C GLU A 117 1.32 4.19 26.14
N GLU A 118 0.28 4.87 26.66
CA GLU A 118 0.09 5.17 28.08
C GLU A 118 0.08 3.90 28.96
N ARG A 119 -0.30 2.77 28.37
CA ARG A 119 -0.33 1.48 29.06
C ARG A 119 0.91 0.63 28.80
N GLY A 120 1.98 1.23 28.28
CA GLY A 120 3.26 0.56 28.03
C GLY A 120 3.22 -0.44 26.87
N CYS A 121 2.35 -0.22 25.91
CA CYS A 121 2.26 -0.97 24.66
C CYS A 121 2.48 -0.01 23.47
N PRO A 122 3.71 0.49 23.25
CA PRO A 122 3.97 1.44 22.17
C PRO A 122 3.64 0.81 20.82
N VAL A 123 3.01 1.58 19.94
CA VAL A 123 2.62 1.13 18.61
C VAL A 123 3.24 2.01 17.53
N THR A 124 3.53 1.41 16.39
CA THR A 124 3.94 2.07 15.15
C THR A 124 2.85 1.86 14.11
N VAL A 125 2.34 2.94 13.53
CA VAL A 125 1.37 2.86 12.44
C VAL A 125 2.11 2.50 11.18
N ILE A 126 1.84 1.31 10.65
CA ILE A 126 2.44 0.81 9.41
C ILE A 126 1.41 0.88 8.28
N LYS A 127 1.85 0.93 7.03
CA LYS A 127 1.03 0.94 5.80
C LYS A 127 -0.01 2.06 5.73
N SER A 128 -0.96 2.15 6.67
CA SER A 128 -2.15 2.99 6.60
C SER A 128 -1.85 4.47 6.34
N LEU A 129 -0.85 5.05 7.02
CA LEU A 129 -0.45 6.44 6.83
C LEU A 129 0.55 6.67 5.69
N ASP A 130 1.01 5.59 5.05
CA ASP A 130 1.90 5.69 3.89
C ASP A 130 1.20 6.36 2.71
N HIS A 131 -0.12 6.19 2.62
CA HIS A 131 -0.96 6.71 1.56
C HIS A 131 -1.43 8.16 1.76
N TRP A 132 -1.01 8.84 2.83
CA TRP A 132 -1.45 10.20 3.11
C TRP A 132 -1.27 11.15 1.90
N PRO A 133 -2.32 11.95 1.51
CA PRO A 133 -3.57 12.28 2.22
C PRO A 133 -4.72 11.27 2.06
N ASP A 134 -4.55 10.18 1.34
CA ASP A 134 -5.49 9.06 1.32
C ASP A 134 -5.28 8.15 2.53
N LEU A 135 -6.20 7.22 2.77
CA LEU A 135 -6.13 6.23 3.82
C LEU A 135 -6.61 4.87 3.29
N GLY A 136 -5.97 3.78 3.74
CA GLY A 136 -6.40 2.44 3.40
C GLY A 136 -7.77 2.05 3.99
N SER A 137 -8.19 0.81 3.72
CA SER A 137 -9.42 0.22 4.28
C SER A 137 -9.24 -0.31 5.70
N ASP A 138 -8.00 -0.56 6.11
CA ASP A 138 -7.65 -1.10 7.42
C ASP A 138 -6.63 -0.17 8.10
N LEU A 139 -6.63 -0.16 9.42
CA LEU A 139 -5.68 0.61 10.22
C LEU A 139 -4.65 -0.35 10.83
N ASP A 140 -3.48 -0.40 10.23
CA ASP A 140 -2.41 -1.35 10.56
C ASP A 140 -1.48 -0.78 11.63
N LEU A 141 -1.32 -1.51 12.72
CA LEU A 141 -0.43 -1.21 13.84
C LEU A 141 0.61 -2.32 14.00
N TYR A 142 1.83 -1.95 14.32
CA TYR A 142 2.87 -2.87 14.78
C TYR A 142 3.24 -2.58 16.23
N THR A 143 3.49 -3.62 17.03
CA THR A 143 3.97 -3.50 18.41
C THR A 143 4.75 -4.75 18.82
N ASP A 144 5.74 -4.58 19.70
CA ASP A 144 6.46 -5.68 20.35
C ASP A 144 5.79 -6.12 21.67
N ALA A 145 4.67 -5.50 22.06
CA ALA A 145 3.96 -5.82 23.28
C ALA A 145 3.26 -7.18 23.22
N ASP A 146 2.98 -7.76 24.39
CA ASP A 146 2.23 -9.01 24.53
C ASP A 146 0.82 -8.86 23.93
N PRO A 147 0.43 -9.74 22.99
CA PRO A 147 -0.92 -9.73 22.41
C PRO A 147 -2.05 -9.80 23.44
N ALA A 148 -1.90 -10.56 24.51
CA ALA A 148 -2.93 -10.68 25.53
C ALA A 148 -3.24 -9.33 26.18
N ARG A 149 -2.19 -8.54 26.43
CA ARG A 149 -2.31 -7.18 26.97
C ARG A 149 -2.99 -6.23 26.00
N ILE A 150 -2.65 -6.32 24.69
CA ILE A 150 -3.30 -5.53 23.64
C ILE A 150 -4.81 -5.86 23.59
N VAL A 151 -5.16 -7.14 23.55
CA VAL A 151 -6.57 -7.60 23.53
C VAL A 151 -7.34 -7.05 24.71
N ASP A 152 -6.74 -7.09 25.90
CA ASP A 152 -7.36 -6.61 27.14
C ASP A 152 -7.62 -5.09 27.08
N ILE A 153 -6.62 -4.31 26.67
CA ILE A 153 -6.74 -2.85 26.51
C ILE A 153 -7.83 -2.53 25.47
N MET A 154 -7.82 -3.18 24.33
CA MET A 154 -8.79 -2.93 23.27
C MET A 154 -10.22 -3.24 23.69
N ARG A 155 -10.42 -4.34 24.43
CA ARG A 155 -11.73 -4.71 24.99
C ARG A 155 -12.22 -3.72 26.04
N VAL A 156 -11.37 -3.37 27.00
CA VAL A 156 -11.76 -2.54 28.15
C VAL A 156 -12.04 -1.10 27.73
N HIS A 157 -11.14 -0.51 26.90
CA HIS A 157 -11.20 0.93 26.61
C HIS A 157 -12.01 1.27 25.36
N PHE A 158 -12.04 0.36 24.39
CA PHE A 158 -12.70 0.61 23.10
C PHE A 158 -13.90 -0.30 22.86
N LYS A 159 -14.22 -1.21 23.78
CA LYS A 159 -15.26 -2.25 23.63
C LYS A 159 -15.08 -3.03 22.31
N ALA A 160 -13.83 -3.18 21.91
CA ALA A 160 -13.49 -3.83 20.66
C ALA A 160 -13.77 -5.33 20.73
N GLU A 161 -14.29 -5.88 19.64
CA GLU A 161 -14.48 -7.30 19.44
C GLU A 161 -13.34 -7.86 18.59
N LEU A 162 -12.90 -9.08 18.89
CA LEU A 162 -11.94 -9.78 18.05
C LEU A 162 -12.67 -10.35 16.84
N ALA A 163 -12.20 -10.00 15.66
CA ALA A 163 -12.62 -10.67 14.44
C ALA A 163 -11.99 -12.06 14.34
N ASP A 164 -12.63 -12.93 13.55
CA ASP A 164 -12.07 -14.25 13.27
C ASP A 164 -10.71 -14.13 12.61
N ARG A 165 -9.77 -14.96 13.10
CA ARG A 165 -8.40 -14.99 12.59
C ARG A 165 -8.21 -16.18 11.65
N SER A 166 -7.76 -15.88 10.44
CA SER A 166 -7.32 -16.91 9.50
C SER A 166 -6.10 -17.69 10.02
N TRP A 167 -5.75 -18.80 9.38
CA TRP A 167 -4.51 -19.51 9.68
C TRP A 167 -3.28 -18.64 9.42
N GLY A 168 -3.29 -17.85 8.32
CA GLY A 168 -2.24 -16.87 8.02
C GLY A 168 -2.09 -15.82 9.13
N ASP A 169 -3.19 -15.25 9.63
CA ASP A 169 -3.15 -14.30 10.75
C ASP A 169 -2.58 -14.90 12.03
N ARG A 170 -2.91 -16.17 12.33
CA ARG A 170 -2.37 -16.88 13.50
C ARG A 170 -0.87 -17.10 13.39
N LEU A 171 -0.37 -17.49 12.22
CA LEU A 171 1.07 -17.67 11.97
C LEU A 171 1.82 -16.34 12.05
N ALA A 172 1.28 -15.29 11.43
CA ALA A 172 1.84 -13.95 11.46
C ALA A 172 1.65 -13.21 12.79
N ASN A 173 0.97 -13.83 13.77
CA ASN A 173 0.61 -13.21 15.06
C ASN A 173 -0.15 -11.89 14.89
N LYS A 174 -1.08 -11.87 13.97
CA LYS A 174 -1.90 -10.73 13.59
C LYS A 174 -3.26 -10.80 14.28
N TRP A 175 -3.75 -9.69 14.79
CA TRP A 175 -4.96 -9.57 15.57
C TRP A 175 -5.84 -8.47 14.98
N ASN A 176 -7.06 -8.84 14.60
CA ASN A 176 -8.01 -7.94 13.96
C ASN A 176 -9.11 -7.57 14.97
N PHE A 177 -9.38 -6.26 15.09
CA PHE A 177 -10.38 -5.74 16.02
C PHE A 177 -11.45 -4.94 15.27
N VAL A 178 -12.71 -5.23 15.60
CA VAL A 178 -13.85 -4.39 15.23
C VAL A 178 -14.11 -3.44 16.40
N VAL A 179 -13.99 -2.14 16.13
CA VAL A 179 -14.21 -1.10 17.14
C VAL A 179 -15.54 -0.41 16.89
N PRO A 180 -16.47 -0.36 17.87
CA PRO A 180 -17.74 0.30 17.70
C PRO A 180 -17.59 1.75 17.22
N GLY A 181 -18.30 2.09 16.15
CA GLY A 181 -18.26 3.42 15.53
C GLY A 181 -17.10 3.67 14.57
N LEU A 182 -16.21 2.71 14.36
CA LEU A 182 -15.13 2.76 13.37
C LEU A 182 -15.41 1.72 12.27
N PRO A 183 -15.63 2.12 11.02
CA PRO A 183 -15.83 1.17 9.91
C PRO A 183 -14.60 0.35 9.57
N GLU A 184 -13.40 0.94 9.71
CA GLU A 184 -12.13 0.29 9.43
C GLU A 184 -11.77 -0.74 10.51
N LEU A 185 -11.19 -1.88 10.09
CA LEU A 185 -10.60 -2.83 11.03
C LEU A 185 -9.29 -2.27 11.60
N ILE A 186 -9.07 -2.46 12.90
CA ILE A 186 -7.76 -2.27 13.51
C ILE A 186 -6.99 -3.58 13.42
N GLU A 187 -5.92 -3.58 12.64
CA GLU A 187 -5.06 -4.74 12.43
C GLU A 187 -3.77 -4.58 13.23
N VAL A 188 -3.54 -5.41 14.23
CA VAL A 188 -2.33 -5.34 15.08
C VAL A 188 -1.40 -6.49 14.77
N HIS A 189 -0.19 -6.18 14.30
CA HIS A 189 0.92 -7.10 14.12
C HIS A 189 1.75 -7.13 15.40
N ALA A 190 1.71 -8.23 16.15
CA ALA A 190 2.39 -8.34 17.43
C ALA A 190 3.73 -9.08 17.30
N GLY A 191 4.82 -8.31 17.25
CA GLY A 191 6.20 -8.79 17.21
C GLY A 191 6.58 -9.58 15.96
N ARG A 192 5.75 -9.58 14.91
CA ARG A 192 5.99 -10.34 13.68
C ARG A 192 5.54 -9.58 12.45
N LEU A 193 6.34 -9.72 11.38
CA LEU A 193 6.03 -9.27 10.04
C LEU A 193 6.33 -10.38 9.04
N GLY A 194 5.88 -10.19 7.80
CA GLY A 194 5.95 -11.20 6.75
C GLY A 194 4.62 -11.92 6.57
N GLN A 195 4.61 -12.95 5.74
CA GLN A 195 3.39 -13.68 5.40
C GLN A 195 2.99 -14.69 6.49
N THR A 196 3.99 -15.29 7.12
CA THR A 196 3.85 -16.27 8.21
C THR A 196 4.56 -15.79 9.49
N GLY A 197 4.95 -14.52 9.54
CA GLY A 197 5.70 -13.93 10.65
C GLY A 197 7.18 -14.32 10.68
N GLU A 198 7.76 -14.55 9.51
CA GLU A 198 9.13 -15.01 9.30
C GLU A 198 10.17 -13.88 9.32
N GLN A 199 9.78 -12.62 9.12
CA GLN A 199 10.70 -11.51 8.87
C GLN A 199 11.26 -10.87 10.15
N THR A 200 12.25 -11.49 10.78
CA THR A 200 12.89 -11.03 12.01
C THR A 200 13.79 -9.81 11.81
N GLU A 201 14.51 -9.71 10.69
CA GLU A 201 15.35 -8.55 10.37
C GLU A 201 14.51 -7.28 10.17
N VAL A 202 13.37 -7.43 9.47
CA VAL A 202 12.45 -6.31 9.24
C VAL A 202 11.82 -5.83 10.54
N THR A 203 11.41 -6.75 11.44
CA THR A 203 10.86 -6.35 12.75
C THR A 203 11.92 -5.66 13.62
N ARG A 204 13.18 -6.12 13.60
CA ARG A 204 14.28 -5.49 14.33
C ARG A 204 14.56 -4.08 13.82
N SER A 205 14.58 -3.88 12.50
CA SER A 205 14.72 -2.56 11.90
C SER A 205 13.57 -1.65 12.32
N LEU A 206 12.33 -2.12 12.16
CA LEU A 206 11.13 -1.36 12.48
C LEU A 206 11.08 -0.94 13.96
N SER A 207 11.46 -1.81 14.91
CA SER A 207 11.47 -1.48 16.33
C SER A 207 12.51 -0.41 16.71
N SER A 208 13.59 -0.30 15.92
CA SER A 208 14.70 0.64 16.21
C SER A 208 14.66 1.92 15.36
N ARG A 209 13.95 1.94 14.23
CA ARG A 209 13.97 3.02 13.23
C ARG A 209 12.58 3.60 12.96
N THR A 210 11.97 4.14 13.99
CA THR A 210 10.71 4.88 13.85
C THR A 210 10.94 6.39 13.87
N ARG A 211 9.98 7.12 13.30
CA ARG A 211 9.94 8.59 13.37
C ARG A 211 8.54 9.05 13.73
N MET A 212 8.45 10.27 14.26
CA MET A 212 7.16 10.91 14.50
C MET A 212 6.72 11.66 13.25
N ALA A 213 5.49 11.44 12.83
CA ALA A 213 4.87 12.12 11.69
C ALA A 213 3.63 12.87 12.17
N GLN A 214 3.55 14.17 11.86
CA GLN A 214 2.36 14.95 12.11
C GLN A 214 1.40 14.80 10.94
N ILE A 215 0.21 14.28 11.21
CA ILE A 215 -0.88 14.11 10.27
C ILE A 215 -2.09 14.86 10.81
N ARG A 216 -2.50 15.93 10.14
CA ARG A 216 -3.47 16.88 10.68
C ARG A 216 -3.00 17.42 12.05
N THR A 217 -3.84 17.28 13.07
CA THR A 217 -3.55 17.70 14.45
C THR A 217 -2.92 16.58 15.30
N HIS A 218 -2.75 15.39 14.75
CA HIS A 218 -2.29 14.20 15.47
C HIS A 218 -0.82 13.90 15.16
N LEU A 219 -0.13 13.31 16.13
CA LEU A 219 1.25 12.86 16.02
C LEU A 219 1.28 11.33 16.07
N PHE A 220 1.85 10.70 15.05
CA PHE A 220 1.93 9.25 14.94
C PHE A 220 3.38 8.78 14.85
N ARG A 221 3.67 7.64 15.47
CA ARG A 221 4.92 6.91 15.24
C ARG A 221 4.77 6.10 13.96
N VAL A 222 5.66 6.32 13.00
CA VAL A 222 5.66 5.66 11.69
C VAL A 222 7.03 5.07 11.37
N PRO A 223 7.13 4.08 10.46
CA PRO A 223 8.40 3.49 10.04
C PRO A 223 9.31 4.49 9.33
N ALA A 224 10.62 4.20 9.32
CA ALA A 224 11.56 4.85 8.41
C ALA A 224 11.21 4.57 6.94
N PRO A 225 11.65 5.41 5.97
CA PRO A 225 11.32 5.24 4.56
C PRO A 225 11.69 3.86 3.99
N GLU A 226 12.84 3.32 4.38
CA GLU A 226 13.32 2.02 3.92
C GLU A 226 12.42 0.89 4.41
N ASP A 227 12.02 0.94 5.69
CA ASP A 227 11.11 -0.05 6.27
C ASP A 227 9.73 0.00 5.59
N ARG A 228 9.24 1.18 5.19
CA ARG A 228 8.00 1.34 4.41
C ARG A 228 8.09 0.63 3.06
N ILE A 229 9.21 0.79 2.34
CA ILE A 229 9.46 0.10 1.07
C ILE A 229 9.46 -1.41 1.28
N VAL A 230 10.18 -1.91 2.30
CA VAL A 230 10.27 -3.35 2.59
C VAL A 230 8.88 -3.92 2.93
N ILE A 231 8.12 -3.25 3.80
CA ILE A 231 6.75 -3.69 4.18
C ILE A 231 5.81 -3.69 2.96
N SER A 232 5.88 -2.66 2.12
CA SER A 232 5.12 -2.58 0.88
C SER A 232 5.51 -3.70 -0.08
N THR A 233 6.81 -3.98 -0.25
CA THR A 233 7.32 -5.08 -1.07
C THR A 233 6.79 -6.43 -0.58
N LEU A 234 6.88 -6.72 0.72
CA LEU A 234 6.35 -7.95 1.31
C LEU A 234 4.86 -8.12 0.99
N GLN A 235 4.10 -7.05 1.12
CA GLN A 235 2.67 -7.08 0.86
C GLN A 235 2.35 -7.29 -0.63
N ARG A 236 3.09 -6.64 -1.54
CA ARG A 236 2.77 -6.61 -2.97
C ARG A 236 3.40 -7.72 -3.77
N MET A 237 4.64 -8.08 -3.49
CA MET A 237 5.42 -9.04 -4.27
C MET A 237 5.37 -10.46 -3.69
N TYR A 238 5.10 -10.61 -2.39
CA TYR A 238 5.14 -11.91 -1.72
C TYR A 238 3.77 -12.39 -1.22
N ARG A 239 2.83 -11.47 -0.93
CA ARG A 239 1.53 -11.85 -0.37
C ARG A 239 0.38 -11.73 -1.36
N HIS A 240 0.14 -10.54 -1.91
CA HIS A 240 -1.06 -10.26 -2.72
C HIS A 240 -0.85 -10.39 -4.22
N PHE A 241 0.40 -10.30 -4.68
CA PHE A 241 0.77 -10.35 -6.10
C PHE A 241 0.03 -9.32 -6.95
N TYR A 242 -0.23 -8.15 -6.39
CA TYR A 242 -0.74 -6.99 -7.10
C TYR A 242 -0.26 -5.69 -6.46
N ILE A 243 -0.12 -4.68 -7.30
CA ILE A 243 0.31 -3.34 -6.92
C ILE A 243 -0.89 -2.40 -7.09
N ARG A 244 -1.11 -1.50 -6.15
CA ARG A 244 -2.10 -0.43 -6.22
C ARG A 244 -1.44 0.86 -6.71
N LEU A 245 -2.24 1.79 -7.23
CA LEU A 245 -1.71 3.10 -7.62
C LEU A 245 -1.14 3.88 -6.42
N CYS A 246 -1.73 3.74 -5.22
CA CYS A 246 -1.15 4.34 -4.01
C CYS A 246 0.26 3.85 -3.75
N ASP A 247 0.54 2.56 -3.93
CA ASP A 247 1.88 2.01 -3.71
C ASP A 247 2.91 2.64 -4.66
N ILE A 248 2.52 2.84 -5.93
CA ILE A 248 3.38 3.47 -6.93
C ILE A 248 3.68 4.92 -6.54
N VAL A 249 2.64 5.70 -6.25
CA VAL A 249 2.77 7.13 -5.90
C VAL A 249 3.59 7.33 -4.63
N ASP A 250 3.36 6.50 -3.60
CA ASP A 250 4.04 6.62 -2.31
C ASP A 250 5.54 6.31 -2.42
N ASN A 251 5.88 5.22 -3.10
CA ASN A 251 7.28 4.85 -3.27
C ASN A 251 8.00 5.76 -4.27
N ALA A 252 7.33 6.20 -5.34
CA ALA A 252 7.88 7.20 -6.24
C ALA A 252 8.22 8.49 -5.48
N ARG A 253 7.32 8.94 -4.60
CA ARG A 253 7.54 10.13 -3.75
C ARG A 253 8.74 9.97 -2.83
N LEU A 254 8.91 8.82 -2.19
CA LEU A 254 10.05 8.58 -1.30
C LEU A 254 11.38 8.63 -2.06
N LEU A 255 11.42 8.09 -3.28
CA LEU A 255 12.61 8.07 -4.12
C LEU A 255 12.90 9.44 -4.75
N ASP A 256 11.90 10.12 -5.29
CA ASP A 256 12.04 11.47 -5.87
C ASP A 256 12.57 12.49 -4.85
N LEU A 257 12.10 12.42 -3.61
CA LEU A 257 12.53 13.29 -2.50
C LEU A 257 13.85 12.84 -1.88
N ARG A 258 14.44 11.74 -2.35
CA ARG A 258 15.69 11.17 -1.82
C ARG A 258 15.65 10.92 -0.30
N PHE A 259 14.50 10.51 0.21
CA PHE A 259 14.34 10.15 1.63
C PHE A 259 14.85 8.76 1.96
N VAL A 260 15.20 7.97 0.94
CA VAL A 260 15.61 6.56 1.06
C VAL A 260 17.12 6.45 1.01
N ASP A 261 17.69 5.84 2.05
CA ASP A 261 19.06 5.34 2.03
C ASP A 261 19.08 3.98 1.31
N LEU A 262 19.49 3.99 0.03
CA LEU A 262 19.51 2.79 -0.80
C LEU A 262 20.54 1.75 -0.34
N ASP A 263 21.64 2.16 0.29
CA ASP A 263 22.66 1.26 0.81
C ASP A 263 22.13 0.53 2.06
N TYR A 264 21.43 1.26 2.94
CA TYR A 264 20.74 0.64 4.06
C TYR A 264 19.62 -0.30 3.58
N LEU A 265 18.81 0.13 2.63
CA LEU A 265 17.74 -0.68 2.05
C LEU A 265 18.28 -1.98 1.44
N HIS A 266 19.42 -1.91 0.74
CA HIS A 266 20.12 -3.07 0.21
C HIS A 266 20.61 -4.00 1.33
N SER A 267 21.24 -3.44 2.36
CA SER A 267 21.71 -4.21 3.51
C SER A 267 20.57 -4.94 4.22
N LEU A 268 19.47 -4.23 4.53
CA LEU A 268 18.29 -4.79 5.18
C LEU A 268 17.63 -5.86 4.29
N GLY A 269 17.42 -5.54 3.01
CA GLY A 269 16.81 -6.46 2.05
C GLY A 269 17.61 -7.73 1.85
N SER A 270 18.95 -7.64 1.76
CA SER A 270 19.86 -8.78 1.65
C SER A 270 19.85 -9.61 2.94
N ALA A 271 19.84 -8.94 4.09
CA ALA A 271 19.74 -9.60 5.38
C ALA A 271 18.40 -10.35 5.55
N ALA A 272 17.31 -9.81 5.03
CA ALA A 272 15.98 -10.42 5.08
C ALA A 272 15.70 -11.45 3.96
N GLY A 273 16.60 -11.57 2.96
CA GLY A 273 16.37 -12.41 1.77
C GLY A 273 15.36 -11.82 0.79
N LEU A 274 15.11 -10.51 0.88
CA LEU A 274 14.09 -9.80 0.11
C LEU A 274 14.66 -8.89 -0.98
N TRP A 275 15.98 -8.77 -1.09
CA TRP A 275 16.60 -7.76 -1.96
C TRP A 275 16.13 -7.84 -3.41
N GLU A 276 16.10 -9.03 -3.99
CA GLU A 276 15.64 -9.21 -5.38
C GLU A 276 14.18 -8.78 -5.56
N GLY A 277 13.32 -9.06 -4.58
CA GLY A 277 11.93 -8.62 -4.56
C GLY A 277 11.79 -7.10 -4.45
N ILE A 278 12.59 -6.46 -3.59
CA ILE A 278 12.65 -5.00 -3.44
C ILE A 278 13.13 -4.36 -4.74
N ALA A 279 14.22 -4.84 -5.30
CA ALA A 279 14.78 -4.34 -6.55
C ALA A 279 13.78 -4.47 -7.71
N THR A 280 13.09 -5.60 -7.83
CA THR A 280 12.05 -5.84 -8.82
C THR A 280 10.87 -4.89 -8.63
N TYR A 281 10.40 -4.72 -7.39
CA TYR A 281 9.30 -3.83 -7.05
C TYR A 281 9.61 -2.36 -7.42
N LEU A 282 10.79 -1.87 -7.04
CA LEU A 282 11.23 -0.52 -7.36
C LEU A 282 11.42 -0.30 -8.86
N THR A 283 11.90 -1.30 -9.60
CA THR A 283 12.03 -1.25 -11.06
C THR A 283 10.66 -1.15 -11.72
N ILE A 284 9.68 -1.96 -11.30
CA ILE A 284 8.29 -1.86 -11.79
C ILE A 284 7.72 -0.46 -11.54
N ILE A 285 7.93 0.10 -10.35
CA ILE A 285 7.48 1.45 -10.03
C ILE A 285 8.13 2.48 -10.94
N SER A 286 9.44 2.40 -11.14
CA SER A 286 10.18 3.34 -12.00
C SER A 286 9.69 3.31 -13.44
N GLU A 287 9.57 2.13 -14.03
CA GLU A 287 9.08 1.95 -15.40
C GLU A 287 7.62 2.40 -15.56
N TYR A 288 6.77 2.11 -14.55
CA TYR A 288 5.38 2.57 -14.58
C TYR A 288 5.28 4.09 -14.50
N VAL A 289 6.06 4.73 -13.63
CA VAL A 289 6.14 6.19 -13.52
C VAL A 289 6.67 6.81 -14.82
N GLU A 290 7.70 6.21 -15.41
CA GLU A 290 8.29 6.67 -16.70
C GLU A 290 7.26 6.70 -17.82
N ALA A 291 6.37 5.69 -17.89
CA ALA A 291 5.33 5.62 -18.91
C ALA A 291 4.35 6.82 -18.89
N TYR A 292 4.16 7.47 -17.72
CA TYR A 292 3.25 8.61 -17.55
C TYR A 292 3.96 9.96 -17.41
N ARG A 293 5.20 9.97 -16.94
CA ARG A 293 5.97 11.19 -16.66
C ARG A 293 7.08 11.45 -17.68
N GLY A 294 7.42 10.45 -18.51
CA GLY A 294 8.54 10.49 -19.44
C GLY A 294 9.91 10.27 -18.79
N THR A 295 9.97 10.21 -17.47
CA THR A 295 11.19 9.90 -16.69
C THR A 295 10.84 9.04 -15.50
N GLY A 296 11.62 7.97 -15.27
CA GLY A 296 11.47 7.11 -14.11
C GLY A 296 11.92 7.79 -12.80
N VAL A 297 11.74 7.09 -11.69
CA VAL A 297 12.31 7.51 -10.40
C VAL A 297 13.81 7.21 -10.36
N PRO A 298 14.61 7.96 -9.56
CA PRO A 298 16.05 7.77 -9.49
C PRO A 298 16.41 6.43 -8.81
N LEU A 299 16.88 5.46 -9.58
CA LEU A 299 17.38 4.17 -9.10
C LEU A 299 18.87 4.02 -9.41
N THR A 300 19.60 3.32 -8.55
CA THR A 300 21.00 2.95 -8.80
C THR A 300 21.09 1.73 -9.70
N SER A 301 22.27 1.54 -10.34
CA SER A 301 22.55 0.34 -11.12
C SER A 301 22.47 -0.96 -10.28
N LEU A 302 22.71 -0.86 -8.98
CA LEU A 302 22.55 -1.98 -8.05
C LEU A 302 21.09 -2.44 -7.98
N VAL A 303 20.12 -1.52 -7.91
CA VAL A 303 18.68 -1.84 -7.90
C VAL A 303 18.29 -2.45 -9.25
N THR A 304 18.53 -1.75 -10.36
CA THR A 304 18.13 -2.21 -11.68
C THR A 304 18.80 -3.51 -12.12
N GLY A 305 20.06 -3.73 -11.72
CA GLY A 305 20.81 -4.96 -11.99
C GLY A 305 20.36 -6.17 -11.15
N SER A 306 19.69 -5.94 -10.02
CA SER A 306 19.17 -7.02 -9.16
C SER A 306 17.72 -7.38 -9.44
N ALA A 307 17.00 -6.56 -10.20
CA ALA A 307 15.61 -6.81 -10.56
C ALA A 307 15.47 -8.07 -11.44
N LYS A 308 14.42 -8.85 -11.20
CA LYS A 308 14.17 -10.10 -11.95
C LYS A 308 13.26 -9.92 -13.15
N PHE A 309 12.42 -8.89 -13.13
CA PHE A 309 11.51 -8.52 -14.21
C PHE A 309 11.02 -7.07 -14.03
N GLY A 310 10.36 -6.52 -15.03
CA GLY A 310 9.79 -5.17 -15.04
C GLY A 310 8.28 -5.19 -15.25
N THR A 311 7.75 -4.10 -15.78
CA THR A 311 6.32 -3.90 -16.08
C THR A 311 5.79 -4.84 -17.17
N ASP A 312 6.66 -5.46 -17.96
CA ASP A 312 6.33 -6.48 -18.96
C ASP A 312 5.62 -7.70 -18.35
N GLN A 313 5.86 -8.00 -17.06
CA GLN A 313 5.23 -9.06 -16.29
C GLN A 313 4.04 -8.59 -15.44
N VAL A 314 3.60 -7.33 -15.60
CA VAL A 314 2.47 -6.76 -14.89
C VAL A 314 1.26 -6.62 -15.81
N ARG A 315 0.07 -7.04 -15.34
CA ARG A 315 -1.18 -6.97 -16.12
C ARG A 315 -2.27 -6.30 -15.30
N PHE A 316 -2.97 -5.34 -15.90
CA PHE A 316 -4.16 -4.78 -15.27
C PHE A 316 -5.32 -5.77 -15.35
N ARG A 317 -5.81 -6.21 -14.18
CA ARG A 317 -6.94 -7.13 -14.07
C ARG A 317 -7.66 -6.94 -12.74
N ARG A 318 -8.99 -6.90 -12.77
CA ARG A 318 -9.84 -6.72 -11.58
C ARG A 318 -9.41 -5.51 -10.73
N ASN A 319 -9.24 -4.38 -11.39
CA ASN A 319 -8.88 -3.08 -10.80
C ASN A 319 -7.48 -2.99 -10.15
N PHE A 320 -6.58 -3.96 -10.38
CA PHE A 320 -5.23 -3.99 -9.84
C PHE A 320 -4.18 -4.28 -10.92
N LEU A 321 -2.99 -3.78 -10.71
CA LEU A 321 -1.79 -4.14 -11.46
C LEU A 321 -1.24 -5.45 -10.90
N ARG A 322 -1.61 -6.57 -11.54
CA ARG A 322 -1.25 -7.92 -11.08
C ARG A 322 0.12 -8.34 -11.56
N VAL A 323 0.93 -8.79 -10.62
CA VAL A 323 2.26 -9.36 -10.86
C VAL A 323 2.11 -10.84 -11.18
N SER A 324 2.91 -11.34 -12.12
CA SER A 324 2.93 -12.77 -12.48
C SER A 324 3.42 -13.62 -11.30
N ILE A 325 2.62 -14.63 -10.91
CA ILE A 325 2.99 -15.51 -9.79
C ILE A 325 4.03 -16.53 -10.24
N LEU A 326 3.82 -17.19 -11.39
CA LEU A 326 4.73 -18.22 -11.92
C LEU A 326 5.33 -17.77 -13.24
N PRO A 327 6.65 -17.97 -13.45
CA PRO A 327 7.64 -18.52 -12.50
C PRO A 327 8.24 -17.47 -11.55
N HIS A 328 7.97 -16.19 -11.77
CA HIS A 328 8.75 -15.07 -11.23
C HIS A 328 8.63 -14.90 -9.71
N SER A 329 7.43 -14.84 -9.16
CA SER A 329 7.24 -14.70 -7.71
C SER A 329 7.66 -15.96 -6.94
N LEU A 330 7.59 -17.13 -7.58
CA LEU A 330 8.13 -18.35 -7.00
C LEU A 330 9.65 -18.25 -6.79
N ASN A 331 10.39 -17.67 -7.74
CA ASN A 331 11.83 -17.48 -7.60
C ASN A 331 12.15 -16.54 -6.42
N LEU A 332 11.39 -15.46 -6.23
CA LEU A 332 11.56 -14.56 -5.09
C LEU A 332 11.33 -15.30 -3.75
N TYR A 333 10.28 -16.12 -3.68
CA TYR A 333 9.99 -16.95 -2.51
C TYR A 333 11.13 -17.96 -2.22
N VAL A 334 11.66 -18.62 -3.24
CA VAL A 334 12.77 -19.56 -3.09
C VAL A 334 14.04 -18.84 -2.59
N SER A 335 14.33 -17.64 -3.10
CA SER A 335 15.44 -16.82 -2.65
C SER A 335 15.32 -16.45 -1.18
N GLU A 336 14.14 -16.02 -0.73
CA GLU A 336 13.83 -15.73 0.67
C GLU A 336 14.03 -16.96 1.56
N LEU A 337 13.39 -18.08 1.22
CA LEU A 337 13.50 -19.33 1.97
C LEU A 337 14.93 -19.81 2.09
N THR A 338 15.69 -19.75 1.00
CA THR A 338 17.11 -20.16 0.96
C THR A 338 17.94 -19.27 1.90
N THR A 339 17.69 -17.96 1.91
CA THR A 339 18.39 -17.03 2.80
C THR A 339 18.15 -17.35 4.27
N LEU A 340 16.88 -17.61 4.65
CA LEU A 340 16.53 -18.00 6.02
C LEU A 340 17.18 -19.30 6.44
N LEU A 341 17.24 -20.30 5.54
CA LEU A 341 17.91 -21.58 5.79
C LEU A 341 19.41 -21.41 5.99
N LEU A 342 20.07 -20.64 5.13
CA LEU A 342 21.53 -20.39 5.21
C LEU A 342 21.91 -19.63 6.48
N LYS A 343 20.99 -18.81 7.01
CA LYS A 343 21.16 -18.11 8.30
C LYS A 343 20.88 -18.99 9.53
N GLY A 344 20.42 -20.22 9.33
CA GLY A 344 20.06 -21.11 10.42
C GLY A 344 18.74 -20.75 11.11
N GLU A 345 17.91 -19.91 10.49
CA GLU A 345 16.59 -19.50 11.01
C GLU A 345 15.54 -20.60 10.77
N LEU A 346 15.80 -21.82 11.28
CA LEU A 346 15.00 -23.02 11.01
C LEU A 346 13.50 -22.82 11.31
N ARG A 347 13.16 -22.14 12.40
CA ARG A 347 11.76 -21.88 12.77
C ARG A 347 11.04 -21.02 11.76
N ASN A 348 11.67 -19.97 11.26
CA ASN A 348 11.11 -19.06 10.26
C ASN A 348 11.07 -19.73 8.88
N SER A 349 12.09 -20.48 8.52
CA SER A 349 12.10 -21.29 7.30
C SER A 349 10.96 -22.31 7.28
N LEU A 350 10.72 -23.01 8.42
CA LEU A 350 9.61 -23.95 8.52
C LEU A 350 8.24 -23.26 8.40
N ARG A 351 8.08 -22.07 9.01
CA ARG A 351 6.83 -21.28 8.85
C ARG A 351 6.62 -20.86 7.40
N LEU A 352 7.65 -20.32 6.77
CA LEU A 352 7.57 -19.88 5.39
C LEU A 352 7.29 -21.06 4.44
N SER A 353 7.83 -22.25 4.70
CA SER A 353 7.57 -23.45 3.90
C SER A 353 6.11 -23.94 3.94
N LEU A 354 5.31 -23.49 4.89
CA LEU A 354 3.87 -23.77 4.94
C LEU A 354 3.08 -22.95 3.91
N LEU A 355 3.64 -21.84 3.42
CA LEU A 355 2.97 -20.89 2.55
C LEU A 355 2.38 -21.52 1.27
N PRO A 356 3.11 -22.35 0.49
CA PRO A 356 2.54 -22.97 -0.71
C PRO A 356 1.32 -23.85 -0.41
N GLY A 357 1.36 -24.59 0.71
CA GLY A 357 0.24 -25.41 1.18
C GLY A 357 -0.98 -24.56 1.57
N LEU A 358 -0.77 -23.49 2.33
CA LEU A 358 -1.81 -22.53 2.71
C LEU A 358 -2.42 -21.82 1.49
N ALA A 359 -1.58 -21.37 0.56
CA ALA A 359 -2.04 -20.72 -0.66
C ALA A 359 -2.86 -21.67 -1.54
N THR A 360 -2.46 -22.95 -1.63
CA THR A 360 -3.20 -23.98 -2.35
C THR A 360 -4.55 -24.26 -1.69
N ALA A 361 -4.57 -24.40 -0.36
CA ALA A 361 -5.80 -24.62 0.40
C ALA A 361 -6.77 -23.42 0.24
N ALA A 362 -6.26 -22.18 0.32
CA ALA A 362 -7.06 -20.97 0.10
C ALA A 362 -7.64 -20.90 -1.31
N ALA A 363 -6.84 -21.27 -2.33
CA ALA A 363 -7.32 -21.31 -3.72
C ALA A 363 -8.41 -22.36 -3.94
N LEU A 364 -8.32 -23.50 -3.28
CA LEU A 364 -9.35 -24.55 -3.32
C LEU A 364 -10.62 -24.09 -2.59
N GLU A 365 -10.48 -23.54 -1.38
CA GLU A 365 -11.62 -23.00 -0.61
C GLU A 365 -12.35 -21.91 -1.42
N LEU A 366 -11.62 -20.92 -1.96
CA LEU A 366 -12.20 -19.89 -2.83
C LEU A 366 -12.97 -20.48 -4.00
N LYS A 367 -12.47 -21.57 -4.61
CA LYS A 367 -13.11 -22.22 -5.74
C LYS A 367 -14.43 -22.92 -5.35
N PHE A 368 -14.50 -23.51 -4.15
CA PHE A 368 -15.64 -24.28 -3.70
C PHE A 368 -16.67 -23.46 -2.93
N THR A 369 -16.23 -22.48 -2.14
CA THR A 369 -17.08 -21.69 -1.23
C THR A 369 -17.29 -20.25 -1.70
N GLY A 370 -16.50 -19.78 -2.66
CA GLY A 370 -16.47 -18.37 -3.07
C GLY A 370 -15.76 -17.44 -2.07
N SER A 371 -15.17 -17.98 -1.00
CA SER A 371 -14.46 -17.23 0.04
C SER A 371 -13.18 -17.96 0.45
N ASP A 372 -12.11 -17.20 0.72
CA ASP A 372 -10.83 -17.66 1.26
C ASP A 372 -10.61 -17.20 2.72
N LYS A 373 -11.64 -16.62 3.32
CA LYS A 373 -11.57 -15.96 4.64
C LYS A 373 -11.11 -16.84 5.80
N GLY A 374 -11.12 -18.15 5.68
CA GLY A 374 -10.70 -19.06 6.75
C GLY A 374 -9.22 -19.40 6.75
N ILE A 375 -8.57 -19.29 5.60
CA ILE A 375 -7.20 -19.79 5.41
C ILE A 375 -6.20 -18.66 5.22
N TRP A 376 -6.63 -17.60 4.54
CA TRP A 376 -5.71 -16.52 4.15
C TRP A 376 -6.13 -15.12 4.57
#